data_6d375055c7d6175ed3709c67c4cf6fe4
#
_entry.id   6d375055c7d6175ed3709c67c4cf6fe4
#
_cell.length_a   1.000
_cell.length_b   1.000
_cell.length_c   1.000
_cell.angle_alpha   90.00
_cell.angle_beta   90.00
_cell.angle_gamma   90.00
#
_symmetry.space_group_name_H-M   'P 1'
#
loop_
_entity.id
_entity.type
_entity.pdbx_description
1 polymer ?
#
loop_
_entity_poly.entity_id
_entity_poly.type
_entity_poly.pdbx_seq_one_letter_code
_entity_poly.pdbx_strand_id
1 'polypeptide(L)'
;MTLARTTARGALLTLLSLLLTAGAASASSSAKVPTLVFPVLGEATYIDDFGDPRGQGRHEGNDMMAPRHALALAAEAGTVKFHITSSRAGCMLYLNGESGTEYLYIHLNNDLTAENDNQGGCVPGVAFTKGLKTGAKVLAGEPIGYVGDSGDADGIHPHLHFEVHPNGGGAVSPYPYLRKAKRLLFAARLGSTFTLAITGTVVTAAGQDLSVSIDQVRSWPGGRKIKQAGQKVAVSVPETASIEGMTAAPPAGLAYSALELLTTGLPVTVWTEPAKVTLAAQFGTKGALAASRVVVKP
;
A
#
# COMPACT_ATOMS: atom_id res chain seq x y z
N MET A 1 -64.25 65.16 55.66
CA MET A 1 -64.23 63.76 55.16
C MET A 1 -63.41 63.69 53.88
N THR A 2 -62.17 63.31 53.97
CA THR A 2 -61.28 63.30 52.84
C THR A 2 -60.53 61.96 52.82
N LEU A 3 -60.81 61.09 51.88
CA LEU A 3 -60.16 59.81 51.69
C LEU A 3 -58.80 60.02 50.98
N ALA A 4 -57.74 59.54 51.59
CA ALA A 4 -56.43 59.46 51.00
C ALA A 4 -56.33 58.18 50.14
N ARG A 5 -55.88 58.33 48.87
CA ARG A 5 -55.54 57.26 47.97
C ARG A 5 -54.02 57.04 47.99
N THR A 6 -53.63 55.87 48.49
CA THR A 6 -52.24 55.38 48.40
C THR A 6 -52.01 54.68 47.07
N THR A 7 -51.06 55.16 46.26
CA THR A 7 -50.61 54.53 45.05
C THR A 7 -49.39 53.68 45.37
N ALA A 8 -49.51 52.37 45.17
CA ALA A 8 -48.35 51.43 45.18
C ALA A 8 -47.61 51.45 43.83
N ARG A 9 -46.34 51.76 43.89
CA ARG A 9 -45.42 51.63 42.73
C ARG A 9 -44.85 50.22 42.77
N GLY A 10 -45.27 49.40 41.83
CA GLY A 10 -44.63 48.09 41.55
C GLY A 10 -43.35 48.29 40.77
N ALA A 11 -42.22 47.84 41.31
CA ALA A 11 -40.96 47.79 40.63
C ALA A 11 -40.89 46.49 39.80
N LEU A 12 -40.81 46.60 38.47
CA LEU A 12 -40.66 45.53 37.54
C LEU A 12 -39.16 45.19 37.41
N LEU A 13 -38.69 44.11 38.02
CA LEU A 13 -37.34 43.59 37.84
C LEU A 13 -37.31 42.77 36.55
N THR A 14 -36.72 43.31 35.50
CA THR A 14 -36.37 42.58 34.28
C THR A 14 -35.08 41.77 34.50
N LEU A 15 -35.21 40.45 34.66
CA LEU A 15 -34.07 39.52 34.58
C LEU A 15 -33.62 39.42 33.14
N LEU A 16 -32.47 39.98 32.84
CA LEU A 16 -31.75 39.79 31.54
C LEU A 16 -30.96 38.47 31.60
N SER A 17 -31.54 37.39 31.06
CA SER A 17 -30.87 36.11 30.93
C SER A 17 -29.82 36.16 29.82
N LEU A 18 -28.55 36.29 30.20
CA LEU A 18 -27.43 36.17 29.28
C LEU A 18 -27.21 34.71 28.90
N LEU A 19 -27.74 34.26 27.75
CA LEU A 19 -27.38 32.96 27.16
C LEU A 19 -25.93 33.03 26.66
N LEU A 20 -24.99 32.48 27.46
CA LEU A 20 -23.68 32.13 26.95
C LEU A 20 -23.85 30.92 26.02
N THR A 21 -23.86 31.14 24.71
CA THR A 21 -23.62 30.09 23.72
C THR A 21 -22.12 29.74 23.76
N ALA A 22 -21.79 28.69 24.52
CA ALA A 22 -20.47 28.07 24.39
C ALA A 22 -20.39 27.47 23.00
N GLY A 23 -19.81 28.21 22.06
CA GLY A 23 -19.39 27.68 20.79
C GLY A 23 -18.34 26.61 21.05
N ALA A 24 -18.72 25.33 20.89
CA ALA A 24 -17.78 24.24 20.84
C ALA A 24 -16.85 24.51 19.63
N ALA A 25 -15.70 25.08 19.88
CA ALA A 25 -14.62 25.07 18.92
C ALA A 25 -14.24 23.60 18.71
N SER A 26 -14.73 23.01 17.63
CA SER A 26 -14.21 21.74 17.15
C SER A 26 -12.72 21.93 16.91
N ALA A 27 -11.90 21.45 17.83
CA ALA A 27 -10.49 21.32 17.61
C ALA A 27 -10.34 20.41 16.39
N SER A 28 -10.00 20.99 15.23
CA SER A 28 -9.55 20.24 14.06
C SER A 28 -8.32 19.49 14.51
N SER A 29 -8.48 18.20 14.87
CA SER A 29 -7.33 17.34 15.07
C SER A 29 -6.58 17.33 13.73
N SER A 30 -5.33 17.77 13.71
CA SER A 30 -4.50 17.62 12.52
C SER A 30 -4.51 16.15 12.14
N ALA A 31 -5.00 15.80 10.95
CA ALA A 31 -5.04 14.42 10.50
C ALA A 31 -3.62 13.89 10.55
N LYS A 32 -3.41 12.88 11.36
CA LYS A 32 -2.14 12.18 11.43
C LYS A 32 -2.13 11.16 10.30
N VAL A 33 -1.25 11.34 9.32
CA VAL A 33 -1.03 10.35 8.28
C VAL A 33 -0.72 9.00 8.94
N PRO A 34 -1.50 7.93 8.66
CA PRO A 34 -1.30 6.62 9.29
C PRO A 34 -0.05 5.93 8.72
N THR A 35 0.24 4.73 9.24
CA THR A 35 1.22 3.85 8.58
C THR A 35 0.65 3.36 7.27
N LEU A 36 1.28 3.76 6.16
CA LEU A 36 0.82 3.46 4.82
C LEU A 36 1.13 2.00 4.41
N VAL A 37 0.35 1.50 3.46
CA VAL A 37 0.81 0.46 2.55
C VAL A 37 1.62 1.14 1.45
N PHE A 38 2.76 0.57 1.08
CA PHE A 38 3.60 1.10 0.01
C PHE A 38 2.82 1.10 -1.30
N PRO A 39 2.66 2.25 -1.98
CA PRO A 39 1.67 2.42 -3.02
C PRO A 39 2.01 1.76 -4.37
N VAL A 40 3.13 1.05 -4.46
CA VAL A 40 3.51 0.24 -5.63
C VAL A 40 3.78 -1.21 -5.20
N LEU A 41 3.21 -2.18 -5.91
CA LEU A 41 3.47 -3.59 -5.67
C LEU A 41 4.80 -3.99 -6.30
N GLY A 42 5.73 -4.45 -5.47
CA GLY A 42 7.04 -4.92 -5.89
C GLY A 42 8.14 -3.85 -5.79
N GLU A 43 9.13 -3.98 -6.66
CA GLU A 43 10.29 -3.08 -6.70
C GLU A 43 9.91 -1.70 -7.20
N ALA A 44 10.34 -0.68 -6.47
CA ALA A 44 10.31 0.71 -6.88
C ALA A 44 11.50 1.44 -6.28
N THR A 45 12.14 2.30 -7.07
CA THR A 45 13.24 3.16 -6.61
C THR A 45 12.77 4.60 -6.48
N TYR A 46 13.16 5.28 -5.41
CA TYR A 46 12.77 6.66 -5.12
C TYR A 46 13.77 7.31 -4.18
N ILE A 47 13.86 8.61 -4.25
CA ILE A 47 14.66 9.46 -3.36
C ILE A 47 13.73 10.50 -2.72
N ASP A 48 14.22 11.32 -1.80
CA ASP A 48 13.46 12.47 -1.29
C ASP A 48 13.62 13.63 -2.27
N ASP A 49 12.70 13.73 -3.22
CA ASP A 49 12.64 14.75 -4.27
C ASP A 49 11.48 15.75 -4.08
N PHE A 50 10.82 15.68 -2.90
CA PHE A 50 9.78 16.64 -2.54
C PHE A 50 10.35 18.07 -2.42
N GLY A 51 9.71 19.00 -3.09
CA GLY A 51 10.12 20.41 -3.09
C GLY A 51 11.20 20.76 -4.11
N ASP A 52 11.69 19.78 -4.90
CA ASP A 52 12.65 20.05 -5.96
C ASP A 52 12.08 21.01 -7.02
N PRO A 53 12.90 21.91 -7.59
CA PRO A 53 12.45 22.81 -8.64
C PRO A 53 11.94 22.03 -9.85
N ARG A 54 10.75 22.39 -10.34
CA ARG A 54 10.16 21.91 -11.59
C ARG A 54 9.83 23.12 -12.48
N GLY A 55 9.67 22.92 -13.77
CA GLY A 55 9.38 23.99 -14.72
C GLY A 55 8.14 24.84 -14.37
N GLN A 56 7.23 24.30 -13.58
CA GLN A 56 5.95 24.92 -13.18
C GLN A 56 5.80 25.16 -11.67
N GLY A 57 6.87 25.06 -10.89
CA GLY A 57 6.83 25.26 -9.45
C GLY A 57 7.75 24.31 -8.70
N ARG A 58 7.31 23.81 -7.56
CA ARG A 58 8.01 22.81 -6.76
C ARG A 58 7.34 21.45 -6.90
N HIS A 59 8.11 20.41 -6.76
CA HIS A 59 7.62 19.02 -6.74
C HIS A 59 6.76 18.77 -5.50
N GLU A 60 5.49 18.42 -5.67
CA GLU A 60 4.52 18.27 -4.59
C GLU A 60 4.36 16.82 -4.12
N GLY A 61 5.18 15.89 -4.64
CA GLY A 61 5.12 14.46 -4.34
C GLY A 61 6.47 13.78 -4.25
N ASN A 62 6.46 12.47 -4.41
CA ASN A 62 7.62 11.63 -4.70
C ASN A 62 7.42 10.86 -5.99
N ASP A 63 8.44 10.87 -6.85
CA ASP A 63 8.49 10.05 -8.06
C ASP A 63 9.05 8.66 -7.74
N MET A 64 8.19 7.65 -7.80
CA MET A 64 8.57 6.26 -7.56
C MET A 64 8.74 5.54 -8.89
N MET A 65 9.98 5.39 -9.35
CA MET A 65 10.33 4.67 -10.58
C MET A 65 9.98 3.19 -10.42
N ALA A 66 9.12 2.68 -11.29
CA ALA A 66 8.65 1.30 -11.27
C ALA A 66 8.35 0.81 -12.69
N PRO A 67 8.30 -0.51 -12.92
CA PRO A 67 7.96 -1.03 -14.24
C PRO A 67 6.57 -0.57 -14.70
N ARG A 68 6.43 -0.29 -16.00
CA ARG A 68 5.14 -0.04 -16.65
C ARG A 68 4.17 -1.17 -16.30
N HIS A 69 2.91 -0.83 -16.05
CA HIS A 69 1.87 -1.74 -15.57
C HIS A 69 2.11 -2.39 -14.19
N ALA A 70 3.13 -1.95 -13.41
CA ALA A 70 3.18 -2.33 -12.00
C ALA A 70 1.88 -1.92 -11.31
N LEU A 71 1.40 -2.71 -10.35
CA LEU A 71 0.15 -2.37 -9.65
C LEU A 71 0.38 -1.19 -8.71
N ALA A 72 -0.42 -0.14 -8.88
CA ALA A 72 -0.59 0.91 -7.88
C ALA A 72 -1.59 0.42 -6.83
N LEU A 73 -1.22 0.54 -5.55
CA LEU A 73 -1.98 0.03 -4.40
C LEU A 73 -2.54 1.18 -3.56
N ALA A 74 -3.72 1.02 -3.02
CA ALA A 74 -4.28 1.95 -2.05
C ALA A 74 -3.36 2.05 -0.81
N ALA A 75 -2.81 3.21 -0.56
CA ALA A 75 -1.90 3.44 0.57
C ALA A 75 -2.60 3.33 1.92
N GLU A 76 -3.91 3.57 1.94
CA GLU A 76 -4.81 3.50 3.07
C GLU A 76 -6.18 2.98 2.59
N ALA A 77 -7.03 2.52 3.50
CA ALA A 77 -8.44 2.30 3.20
C ALA A 77 -9.14 3.63 2.95
N GLY A 78 -10.03 3.68 1.95
CA GLY A 78 -10.65 4.94 1.60
C GLY A 78 -11.60 4.83 0.41
N THR A 79 -11.89 5.98 -0.18
CA THR A 79 -12.78 6.11 -1.35
C THR A 79 -12.01 6.72 -2.52
N VAL A 80 -12.07 6.09 -3.69
CA VAL A 80 -11.37 6.56 -4.89
C VAL A 80 -12.21 7.53 -5.71
N LYS A 81 -11.54 8.50 -6.35
CA LYS A 81 -12.12 9.43 -7.30
C LYS A 81 -11.19 9.58 -8.49
N PHE A 82 -11.65 9.27 -9.69
CA PHE A 82 -10.85 9.46 -10.90
C PHE A 82 -10.78 10.93 -11.29
N HIS A 83 -9.63 11.35 -11.80
CA HIS A 83 -9.44 12.65 -12.42
C HIS A 83 -8.70 12.45 -13.75
N ILE A 84 -9.42 12.69 -14.86
CA ILE A 84 -8.97 12.30 -16.20
C ILE A 84 -8.91 13.48 -17.18
N THR A 85 -8.98 14.70 -16.67
CA THR A 85 -9.05 15.92 -17.49
C THR A 85 -7.78 16.75 -17.47
N SER A 86 -6.79 16.38 -16.66
CA SER A 86 -5.52 17.08 -16.57
C SER A 86 -4.56 16.58 -17.65
N SER A 87 -4.17 17.46 -18.56
CA SER A 87 -3.15 17.14 -19.57
C SER A 87 -1.76 16.94 -18.95
N ARG A 88 -1.49 17.56 -17.79
CA ARG A 88 -0.22 17.40 -17.06
C ARG A 88 -0.17 16.12 -16.24
N ALA A 89 -1.15 15.91 -15.38
CA ALA A 89 -1.20 14.74 -14.53
C ALA A 89 -1.51 13.44 -15.32
N GLY A 90 -2.03 13.57 -16.54
CA GLY A 90 -2.46 12.42 -17.33
C GLY A 90 -3.60 11.68 -16.64
N CYS A 91 -3.52 10.37 -16.63
CA CYS A 91 -4.44 9.51 -15.90
C CYS A 91 -4.10 9.53 -14.40
N MET A 92 -4.99 10.08 -13.58
CA MET A 92 -4.78 10.14 -12.14
C MET A 92 -6.05 9.76 -11.36
N LEU A 93 -5.86 9.41 -10.10
CA LEU A 93 -6.95 9.26 -9.14
C LEU A 93 -6.57 9.88 -7.78
N TYR A 94 -7.60 10.31 -7.07
CA TYR A 94 -7.54 10.62 -5.65
C TYR A 94 -7.97 9.41 -4.84
N LEU A 95 -7.28 9.15 -3.74
CA LEU A 95 -7.74 8.27 -2.67
C LEU A 95 -8.01 9.13 -1.44
N ASN A 96 -9.28 9.29 -1.10
CA ASN A 96 -9.68 9.94 0.14
C ASN A 96 -9.63 8.90 1.25
N GLY A 97 -8.57 8.93 2.04
CA GLY A 97 -8.31 7.99 3.12
C GLY A 97 -9.24 8.17 4.31
N GLU A 98 -9.49 7.09 5.05
CA GLU A 98 -10.33 7.11 6.26
C GLU A 98 -9.76 7.99 7.38
N SER A 99 -8.43 8.26 7.36
CA SER A 99 -7.77 9.20 8.28
C SER A 99 -8.09 10.67 8.00
N GLY A 100 -8.75 10.97 6.87
CA GLY A 100 -8.93 12.32 6.34
C GLY A 100 -7.76 12.80 5.49
N THR A 101 -6.74 11.98 5.25
CA THR A 101 -5.65 12.28 4.32
C THR A 101 -6.10 11.99 2.90
N GLU A 102 -5.83 12.90 1.97
CA GLU A 102 -6.01 12.68 0.54
C GLU A 102 -4.67 12.28 -0.09
N TYR A 103 -4.68 11.29 -0.95
CA TYR A 103 -3.52 10.81 -1.69
C TYR A 103 -3.77 10.93 -3.18
N LEU A 104 -2.79 11.45 -3.93
CA LEU A 104 -2.86 11.58 -5.37
C LEU A 104 -1.95 10.53 -6.03
N TYR A 105 -2.49 9.82 -7.01
CA TYR A 105 -1.80 8.84 -7.83
C TYR A 105 -1.79 9.37 -9.26
N ILE A 106 -0.64 9.84 -9.70
CA ILE A 106 -0.47 10.62 -10.93
C ILE A 106 0.38 9.82 -11.93
N HIS A 107 0.27 10.11 -13.22
CA HIS A 107 0.94 9.45 -14.34
C HIS A 107 0.60 7.95 -14.45
N LEU A 108 -0.64 7.58 -14.09
CA LEU A 108 -1.10 6.21 -14.27
C LEU A 108 -1.10 5.85 -15.76
N ASN A 109 -1.08 4.56 -16.03
CA ASN A 109 -0.91 4.01 -17.36
C ASN A 109 -1.97 4.48 -18.37
N ASN A 110 -1.55 4.71 -19.61
CA ASN A 110 -2.42 4.94 -20.77
C ASN A 110 -1.99 4.14 -22.00
N ASP A 111 -1.21 3.08 -21.80
CA ASP A 111 -0.74 2.20 -22.87
C ASP A 111 -1.53 0.89 -22.89
N LEU A 112 -1.73 0.35 -24.07
CA LEU A 112 -2.36 -0.96 -24.30
C LEU A 112 -1.34 -2.09 -24.32
N THR A 113 -0.07 -1.81 -24.64
CA THR A 113 1.02 -2.76 -24.71
C THR A 113 2.06 -2.54 -23.61
N ALA A 114 3.15 -3.29 -23.63
CA ALA A 114 4.29 -3.06 -22.75
C ALA A 114 5.15 -1.85 -23.17
N GLU A 115 4.94 -1.37 -24.41
CA GLU A 115 5.64 -0.21 -24.97
C GLU A 115 4.87 1.08 -24.63
N ASN A 116 5.54 2.23 -24.82
CA ASN A 116 4.90 3.53 -24.71
C ASN A 116 4.11 3.82 -26.01
N ASP A 117 2.88 3.34 -26.07
CA ASP A 117 2.04 3.48 -27.27
C ASP A 117 0.97 4.57 -27.16
N ASN A 118 0.65 5.03 -25.95
CA ASN A 118 -0.35 6.07 -25.68
C ASN A 118 -1.74 5.81 -26.31
N GLN A 119 -2.06 4.54 -26.64
CA GLN A 119 -3.29 4.18 -27.34
C GLN A 119 -4.45 3.82 -26.40
N GLY A 120 -4.15 3.68 -25.11
CA GLY A 120 -5.15 3.47 -24.08
C GLY A 120 -5.75 4.79 -23.58
N GLY A 121 -6.70 4.69 -22.70
CA GLY A 121 -7.32 5.85 -22.07
C GLY A 121 -7.30 5.75 -20.56
N CYS A 122 -7.67 6.84 -19.90
CA CYS A 122 -7.82 6.87 -18.44
C CYS A 122 -9.09 6.11 -18.00
N VAL A 123 -9.14 4.81 -18.28
CA VAL A 123 -10.30 3.95 -18.05
C VAL A 123 -9.95 2.71 -17.23
N PRO A 124 -10.94 2.05 -16.57
CA PRO A 124 -10.76 0.77 -15.91
C PRO A 124 -10.25 -0.31 -16.87
N GLY A 125 -9.21 -1.03 -16.45
CA GLY A 125 -8.49 -2.04 -17.23
C GLY A 125 -7.25 -1.51 -17.95
N VAL A 126 -7.07 -0.19 -18.04
CA VAL A 126 -5.89 0.46 -18.64
C VAL A 126 -5.14 1.29 -17.59
N ALA A 127 -5.73 2.38 -17.11
CA ALA A 127 -5.15 3.24 -16.06
C ALA A 127 -5.50 2.73 -14.66
N PHE A 128 -6.77 2.37 -14.48
CA PHE A 128 -7.34 1.92 -13.21
C PHE A 128 -7.60 0.42 -13.25
N THR A 129 -7.64 -0.24 -12.11
CA THR A 129 -7.94 -1.68 -12.08
C THR A 129 -9.33 -1.97 -12.62
N LYS A 130 -9.47 -3.15 -13.25
CA LYS A 130 -10.72 -3.58 -13.88
C LYS A 130 -11.86 -3.59 -12.88
N GLY A 131 -12.96 -2.91 -13.22
CA GLY A 131 -14.16 -2.83 -12.39
C GLY A 131 -14.12 -1.73 -11.32
N LEU A 132 -12.99 -1.05 -11.10
CA LEU A 132 -12.93 0.10 -10.20
C LEU A 132 -13.75 1.26 -10.77
N LYS A 133 -14.40 2.03 -9.89
CA LYS A 133 -15.25 3.18 -10.25
C LYS A 133 -15.00 4.32 -9.26
N THR A 134 -15.18 5.55 -9.71
CA THR A 134 -15.28 6.72 -8.80
C THR A 134 -16.35 6.45 -7.74
N GLY A 135 -16.04 6.74 -6.49
CA GLY A 135 -16.89 6.48 -5.33
C GLY A 135 -16.75 5.08 -4.74
N ALA A 136 -15.96 4.20 -5.36
CA ALA A 136 -15.69 2.87 -4.79
C ALA A 136 -14.87 2.98 -3.51
N LYS A 137 -15.27 2.21 -2.49
CA LYS A 137 -14.46 1.99 -1.28
C LYS A 137 -13.44 0.90 -1.56
N VAL A 138 -12.21 1.14 -1.11
CA VAL A 138 -11.09 0.20 -1.24
C VAL A 138 -10.43 -0.03 0.11
N LEU A 139 -9.86 -1.20 0.29
CA LEU A 139 -9.05 -1.54 1.47
C LEU A 139 -7.59 -1.12 1.24
N ALA A 140 -6.86 -0.86 2.32
CA ALA A 140 -5.42 -0.63 2.24
C ALA A 140 -4.72 -1.82 1.55
N GLY A 141 -3.88 -1.54 0.55
CA GLY A 141 -3.20 -2.55 -0.26
C GLY A 141 -4.03 -3.12 -1.42
N GLU A 142 -5.27 -2.70 -1.59
CA GLU A 142 -6.07 -3.10 -2.75
C GLU A 142 -5.51 -2.45 -4.03
N PRO A 143 -5.37 -3.21 -5.14
CA PRO A 143 -4.95 -2.64 -6.41
C PRO A 143 -5.98 -1.64 -6.94
N ILE A 144 -5.53 -0.41 -7.23
CA ILE A 144 -6.39 0.68 -7.71
C ILE A 144 -6.02 1.20 -9.10
N GLY A 145 -4.80 0.93 -9.57
CA GLY A 145 -4.34 1.39 -10.87
C GLY A 145 -3.07 0.69 -11.33
N TYR A 146 -2.51 1.19 -12.40
CA TYR A 146 -1.27 0.71 -13.00
C TYR A 146 -0.30 1.88 -13.19
N VAL A 147 0.96 1.67 -12.83
CA VAL A 147 2.04 2.63 -13.07
C VAL A 147 2.24 2.81 -14.57
N GLY A 148 2.44 4.05 -14.99
CA GLY A 148 2.70 4.42 -16.39
C GLY A 148 3.55 5.68 -16.48
N ASP A 149 3.29 6.47 -17.51
CA ASP A 149 3.96 7.74 -17.81
C ASP A 149 3.02 8.73 -18.51
N SER A 150 1.70 8.60 -18.32
CA SER A 150 0.74 9.50 -18.96
C SER A 150 0.91 10.96 -18.54
N GLY A 151 0.43 11.87 -19.37
CA GLY A 151 0.50 13.31 -19.13
C GLY A 151 1.85 13.91 -19.51
N ASP A 152 2.41 14.79 -18.67
CA ASP A 152 3.71 15.41 -18.93
C ASP A 152 4.92 14.50 -18.60
N ALA A 153 4.64 13.28 -18.14
CA ALA A 153 5.63 12.21 -17.97
C ALA A 153 5.82 11.34 -19.24
N ASP A 154 5.07 11.61 -20.31
CA ASP A 154 5.15 10.84 -21.55
C ASP A 154 6.59 10.82 -22.13
N GLY A 155 7.08 9.61 -22.40
CA GLY A 155 8.45 9.40 -22.88
C GLY A 155 9.54 9.46 -21.79
N ILE A 156 9.16 9.65 -20.52
CA ILE A 156 10.07 9.49 -19.38
C ILE A 156 9.97 8.06 -18.85
N HIS A 157 10.91 7.67 -17.97
CA HIS A 157 10.83 6.37 -17.31
C HIS A 157 9.51 6.23 -16.54
N PRO A 158 8.76 5.13 -16.70
CA PRO A 158 7.51 4.92 -15.99
C PRO A 158 7.69 5.05 -14.48
N HIS A 159 6.79 5.81 -13.85
CA HIS A 159 6.81 6.06 -12.41
C HIS A 159 5.42 6.35 -11.88
N LEU A 160 5.25 6.20 -10.59
CA LEU A 160 4.12 6.75 -9.86
C LEU A 160 4.56 8.04 -9.17
N HIS A 161 4.03 9.18 -9.60
CA HIS A 161 4.08 10.39 -8.81
C HIS A 161 3.00 10.30 -7.73
N PHE A 162 3.44 10.33 -6.47
CA PHE A 162 2.58 10.11 -5.31
C PHE A 162 2.61 11.31 -4.36
N GLU A 163 1.45 11.85 -4.06
CA GLU A 163 1.31 12.98 -3.12
C GLU A 163 0.54 12.60 -1.87
N VAL A 164 0.82 13.30 -0.76
CA VAL A 164 0.16 13.14 0.54
C VAL A 164 -0.35 14.50 1.00
N HIS A 165 -1.66 14.63 1.17
CA HIS A 165 -2.36 15.86 1.56
C HIS A 165 -3.15 15.65 2.86
N PRO A 166 -2.56 15.88 4.04
CA PRO A 166 -3.29 15.74 5.31
C PRO A 166 -4.49 16.70 5.37
N ASN A 167 -5.67 16.19 5.71
CA ASN A 167 -6.96 16.92 5.70
C ASN A 167 -7.34 17.56 4.35
N GLY A 168 -6.84 17.04 3.22
CA GLY A 168 -7.03 17.67 1.91
C GLY A 168 -6.38 19.06 1.81
N GLY A 169 -5.37 19.33 2.63
CA GLY A 169 -4.60 20.58 2.65
C GLY A 169 -3.44 20.58 1.66
N GLY A 170 -2.43 21.41 1.93
CA GLY A 170 -1.20 21.42 1.12
C GLY A 170 -0.44 20.09 1.18
N ALA A 171 0.28 19.79 0.10
CA ALA A 171 1.14 18.60 0.03
C ALA A 171 2.23 18.62 1.10
N VAL A 172 2.53 17.45 1.65
CA VAL A 172 3.68 17.22 2.54
C VAL A 172 4.57 16.14 1.94
N SER A 173 5.89 16.15 2.25
CA SER A 173 6.80 15.12 1.73
C SER A 173 6.29 13.71 2.02
N PRO A 174 6.05 12.88 0.98
CA PRO A 174 5.67 11.49 1.16
C PRO A 174 6.82 10.62 1.68
N TYR A 175 8.07 11.02 1.45
CA TYR A 175 9.26 10.23 1.69
C TYR A 175 9.36 9.61 3.10
N PRO A 176 9.14 10.35 4.21
CA PRO A 176 9.18 9.77 5.55
C PRO A 176 8.13 8.67 5.78
N TYR A 177 6.97 8.77 5.11
CA TYR A 177 5.88 7.80 5.19
C TYR A 177 6.18 6.58 4.33
N LEU A 178 6.69 6.78 3.11
CA LEU A 178 7.09 5.71 2.18
C LEU A 178 8.17 4.82 2.77
N ARG A 179 9.15 5.40 3.48
CA ARG A 179 10.21 4.64 4.17
C ARG A 179 9.69 3.72 5.27
N LYS A 180 8.57 4.04 5.88
CA LYS A 180 7.92 3.27 6.97
C LYS A 180 6.76 2.43 6.46
N ALA A 181 6.39 2.57 5.19
CA ALA A 181 5.25 1.89 4.61
C ALA A 181 5.45 0.37 4.61
N LYS A 182 4.37 -0.36 4.89
CA LYS A 182 4.35 -1.82 4.82
C LYS A 182 4.26 -2.26 3.36
N ARG A 183 5.08 -3.22 2.94
CA ARG A 183 5.06 -3.75 1.57
C ARG A 183 4.33 -5.07 1.50
N LEU A 184 3.47 -5.22 0.49
CA LEU A 184 2.82 -6.49 0.18
C LEU A 184 3.78 -7.40 -0.60
N LEU A 185 3.72 -8.70 -0.35
CA LEU A 185 4.39 -9.74 -1.15
C LEU A 185 3.66 -9.96 -2.47
N PHE A 186 2.34 -9.94 -2.43
CA PHE A 186 1.45 -10.14 -3.58
C PHE A 186 0.13 -9.43 -3.32
N ALA A 187 -0.62 -9.18 -4.39
CA ALA A 187 -1.97 -8.65 -4.30
C ALA A 187 -2.96 -9.65 -4.88
N ALA A 188 -3.97 -10.01 -4.08
CA ALA A 188 -5.06 -10.87 -4.48
C ALA A 188 -6.31 -10.56 -3.65
N ARG A 189 -7.49 -10.94 -4.16
CA ARG A 189 -8.76 -10.71 -3.47
C ARG A 189 -8.81 -11.48 -2.16
N LEU A 190 -9.12 -10.81 -1.06
CA LEU A 190 -9.29 -11.43 0.25
C LEU A 190 -10.29 -12.59 0.19
N GLY A 191 -9.96 -13.69 0.89
CA GLY A 191 -10.74 -14.92 0.92
C GLY A 191 -10.62 -15.83 -0.31
N SER A 192 -10.00 -15.37 -1.43
CA SER A 192 -9.69 -16.27 -2.55
C SER A 192 -8.58 -17.24 -2.15
N THR A 193 -8.43 -18.34 -2.89
CA THR A 193 -7.34 -19.29 -2.68
C THR A 193 -6.11 -18.86 -3.46
N PHE A 194 -4.93 -19.00 -2.85
CA PHE A 194 -3.64 -18.71 -3.49
C PHE A 194 -2.60 -19.75 -3.19
N THR A 195 -1.55 -19.77 -3.99
CA THR A 195 -0.25 -20.40 -3.73
C THR A 195 0.84 -19.42 -4.18
N LEU A 196 2.02 -19.51 -3.55
CA LEU A 196 3.19 -18.70 -3.93
C LEU A 196 4.37 -19.58 -4.27
N ALA A 197 5.21 -19.12 -5.18
CA ALA A 197 6.61 -19.48 -5.25
C ALA A 197 7.44 -18.26 -4.86
N ILE A 198 8.20 -18.38 -3.78
CA ILE A 198 9.05 -17.33 -3.22
C ILE A 198 10.49 -17.71 -3.55
N THR A 199 11.14 -16.95 -4.40
CA THR A 199 12.56 -17.14 -4.76
C THR A 199 13.40 -16.12 -4.00
N GLY A 200 14.51 -16.57 -3.44
CA GLY A 200 15.39 -15.70 -2.67
C GLY A 200 16.52 -16.48 -2.01
N THR A 201 17.11 -15.91 -0.98
CA THR A 201 18.21 -16.50 -0.21
C THR A 201 17.81 -16.73 1.24
N VAL A 202 18.27 -17.84 1.79
CA VAL A 202 18.05 -18.18 3.21
C VAL A 202 18.73 -17.13 4.10
N VAL A 203 17.98 -16.59 5.06
CA VAL A 203 18.50 -15.72 6.11
C VAL A 203 18.72 -16.52 7.40
N THR A 204 17.71 -17.30 7.81
CA THR A 204 17.79 -18.20 8.95
C THR A 204 16.88 -19.40 8.71
N ALA A 205 17.28 -20.57 9.22
CA ALA A 205 16.45 -21.76 9.29
C ALA A 205 16.59 -22.34 10.70
N ALA A 206 15.50 -22.42 11.45
CA ALA A 206 15.51 -22.91 12.82
C ALA A 206 14.13 -23.45 13.25
N GLY A 207 14.12 -24.62 13.87
CA GLY A 207 12.88 -25.29 14.25
C GLY A 207 12.03 -25.62 13.03
N GLN A 208 10.88 -24.97 12.90
CA GLN A 208 10.01 -25.06 11.72
C GLN A 208 9.93 -23.73 10.93
N ASP A 209 10.78 -22.75 11.25
CA ASP A 209 10.75 -21.43 10.61
C ASP A 209 11.92 -21.27 9.62
N LEU A 210 11.58 -20.91 8.39
CA LEU A 210 12.52 -20.52 7.34
C LEU A 210 12.32 -19.04 7.03
N SER A 211 13.36 -18.22 7.28
CA SER A 211 13.37 -16.80 6.87
C SER A 211 14.12 -16.66 5.55
N VAL A 212 13.50 -16.03 4.57
CA VAL A 212 14.03 -15.82 3.23
C VAL A 212 14.09 -14.34 2.91
N SER A 213 15.24 -13.88 2.42
CA SER A 213 15.37 -12.58 1.74
C SER A 213 14.89 -12.76 0.30
N ILE A 214 13.83 -12.05 -0.08
CA ILE A 214 13.11 -12.31 -1.31
C ILE A 214 13.68 -11.51 -2.48
N ASP A 215 13.91 -12.21 -3.60
CA ASP A 215 14.20 -11.59 -4.89
C ASP A 215 12.93 -11.47 -5.73
N GLN A 216 12.08 -12.50 -5.70
CA GLN A 216 10.86 -12.57 -6.50
C GLN A 216 9.79 -13.41 -5.84
N VAL A 217 8.55 -12.97 -5.98
CA VAL A 217 7.35 -13.77 -5.67
C VAL A 217 6.57 -14.02 -6.94
N ARG A 218 6.09 -15.25 -7.12
CA ARG A 218 5.09 -15.57 -8.14
C ARG A 218 3.85 -16.11 -7.47
N SER A 219 2.68 -15.56 -7.79
CA SER A 219 1.40 -15.93 -7.18
C SER A 219 0.48 -16.61 -8.18
N TRP A 220 -0.29 -17.60 -7.75
CA TRP A 220 -1.36 -18.24 -8.53
C TRP A 220 -2.71 -18.04 -7.84
N PRO A 221 -3.81 -17.99 -8.65
CA PRO A 221 -3.92 -18.36 -10.06
C PRO A 221 -3.39 -17.32 -11.06
N GLY A 222 -3.11 -16.08 -10.68
CA GLY A 222 -2.74 -15.01 -11.63
C GLY A 222 -1.40 -15.21 -12.36
N GLY A 223 -0.47 -15.99 -11.82
CA GLY A 223 0.84 -16.24 -12.41
C GLY A 223 1.78 -15.04 -12.50
N ARG A 224 1.40 -13.90 -11.92
CA ARG A 224 2.19 -12.66 -11.94
C ARG A 224 3.50 -12.85 -11.17
N LYS A 225 4.59 -12.48 -11.80
CA LYS A 225 5.92 -12.39 -11.18
C LYS A 225 6.12 -10.97 -10.65
N ILE A 226 6.54 -10.85 -9.40
CA ILE A 226 6.76 -9.58 -8.70
C ILE A 226 8.19 -9.62 -8.18
N LYS A 227 9.06 -8.76 -8.70
CA LYS A 227 10.38 -8.54 -8.12
C LYS A 227 10.25 -7.82 -6.79
N GLN A 228 11.02 -8.23 -5.80
CA GLN A 228 11.03 -7.64 -4.47
C GLN A 228 12.47 -7.26 -4.11
N ALA A 229 12.66 -6.09 -3.54
CA ALA A 229 13.98 -5.61 -3.16
C ALA A 229 14.32 -6.03 -1.71
N GLY A 230 14.76 -7.27 -1.53
CA GLY A 230 15.33 -7.73 -0.25
C GLY A 230 14.36 -7.76 0.94
N GLN A 231 13.06 -7.75 0.68
CA GLN A 231 12.06 -7.96 1.74
C GLN A 231 12.26 -9.34 2.38
N LYS A 232 12.24 -9.40 3.71
CA LYS A 232 12.34 -10.68 4.43
C LYS A 232 10.96 -11.22 4.75
N VAL A 233 10.79 -12.53 4.56
CA VAL A 233 9.56 -13.24 4.93
C VAL A 233 9.91 -14.49 5.76
N ALA A 234 9.08 -14.77 6.74
CA ALA A 234 9.14 -16.02 7.49
C ALA A 234 8.06 -16.99 6.97
N VAL A 235 8.48 -18.18 6.58
CA VAL A 235 7.61 -19.26 6.11
C VAL A 235 7.75 -20.42 7.09
N SER A 236 6.62 -20.95 7.58
CA SER A 236 6.63 -22.18 8.36
C SER A 236 6.90 -23.37 7.42
N VAL A 237 7.80 -24.26 7.81
CA VAL A 237 8.13 -25.49 7.05
C VAL A 237 7.72 -26.68 7.90
N PRO A 238 6.48 -27.18 7.73
CA PRO A 238 6.01 -28.36 8.46
C PRO A 238 6.80 -29.62 8.05
N GLU A 239 6.79 -30.66 8.89
CA GLU A 239 7.48 -31.94 8.60
C GLU A 239 7.00 -32.61 7.32
N THR A 240 5.80 -32.28 6.87
CA THR A 240 5.21 -32.76 5.60
C THR A 240 5.78 -32.09 4.36
N ALA A 241 6.50 -30.95 4.51
CA ALA A 241 7.10 -30.25 3.40
C ALA A 241 8.33 -30.99 2.86
N SER A 242 8.45 -31.11 1.53
CA SER A 242 9.65 -31.66 0.92
C SER A 242 10.77 -30.62 0.86
N ILE A 243 12.03 -31.07 1.11
CA ILE A 243 13.23 -30.28 0.89
C ILE A 243 14.10 -30.98 -0.15
N GLU A 244 14.33 -30.32 -1.28
CA GLU A 244 14.94 -30.90 -2.48
C GLU A 244 16.21 -30.11 -2.87
N GLY A 245 17.11 -30.74 -3.61
CA GLY A 245 18.31 -30.09 -4.20
C GLY A 245 19.48 -29.96 -3.23
N MET A 246 19.42 -30.59 -2.06
CA MET A 246 20.57 -30.63 -1.16
C MET A 246 21.62 -31.63 -1.65
N THR A 247 22.87 -31.15 -1.78
CA THR A 247 23.99 -32.00 -2.25
C THR A 247 24.69 -32.79 -1.13
N ALA A 248 24.45 -32.40 0.14
CA ALA A 248 25.01 -33.08 1.29
C ALA A 248 23.94 -33.93 1.99
N ALA A 249 24.24 -35.21 2.18
CA ALA A 249 23.46 -36.05 3.11
C ALA A 249 23.73 -35.57 4.55
N PRO A 250 22.73 -35.58 5.45
CA PRO A 250 22.95 -35.29 6.85
C PRO A 250 24.01 -36.23 7.44
N PRO A 251 24.88 -35.75 8.34
CA PRO A 251 25.86 -36.60 9.02
C PRO A 251 25.15 -37.80 9.69
N ALA A 252 25.67 -38.98 9.46
CA ALA A 252 25.10 -40.21 10.04
C ALA A 252 25.12 -40.12 11.59
N GLY A 253 23.98 -40.34 12.23
CA GLY A 253 23.88 -40.46 13.69
C GLY A 253 23.37 -39.22 14.44
N LEU A 254 23.06 -38.11 13.76
CA LEU A 254 22.42 -36.94 14.36
C LEU A 254 21.02 -36.74 13.72
N ALA A 255 20.01 -36.60 14.57
CA ALA A 255 18.65 -36.25 14.12
C ALA A 255 18.58 -34.75 13.77
N TYR A 256 19.14 -34.38 12.63
CA TYR A 256 18.90 -33.03 12.07
C TYR A 256 17.59 -33.05 11.31
N SER A 257 16.75 -32.03 11.52
CA SER A 257 15.69 -31.76 10.57
C SER A 257 16.35 -31.33 9.25
N ALA A 258 15.82 -31.76 8.10
CA ALA A 258 16.33 -31.33 6.79
C ALA A 258 16.38 -29.79 6.66
N LEU A 259 15.55 -29.10 7.43
CA LEU A 259 15.54 -27.63 7.51
C LEU A 259 16.83 -27.03 8.12
N GLU A 260 17.41 -27.69 9.13
CA GLU A 260 18.63 -27.22 9.80
C GLU A 260 19.88 -27.28 8.91
N LEU A 261 19.79 -27.99 7.80
CA LEU A 261 20.83 -28.06 6.78
C LEU A 261 20.80 -26.84 5.82
N LEU A 262 19.74 -26.03 5.85
CA LEU A 262 19.64 -24.81 5.06
C LEU A 262 20.44 -23.68 5.71
N THR A 263 21.67 -23.52 5.27
CA THR A 263 22.56 -22.46 5.79
C THR A 263 22.24 -21.09 5.18
N THR A 264 22.59 -20.04 5.92
CA THR A 264 22.44 -18.64 5.44
C THR A 264 23.16 -18.45 4.11
N GLY A 265 22.51 -17.73 3.20
CA GLY A 265 23.03 -17.43 1.85
C GLY A 265 22.66 -18.46 0.78
N LEU A 266 22.10 -19.63 1.13
CA LEU A 266 21.65 -20.59 0.12
C LEU A 266 20.51 -20.02 -0.73
N PRO A 267 20.60 -20.11 -2.06
CA PRO A 267 19.50 -19.74 -2.95
C PRO A 267 18.41 -20.80 -2.90
N VAL A 268 17.18 -20.37 -2.66
CA VAL A 268 16.02 -21.26 -2.53
C VAL A 268 14.82 -20.79 -3.33
N THR A 269 13.93 -21.72 -3.66
CA THR A 269 12.56 -21.45 -4.05
C THR A 269 11.63 -22.17 -3.10
N VAL A 270 10.81 -21.42 -2.38
CA VAL A 270 9.80 -21.94 -1.44
C VAL A 270 8.44 -21.91 -2.11
N TRP A 271 7.80 -23.07 -2.21
CA TRP A 271 6.41 -23.18 -2.65
C TRP A 271 5.51 -23.28 -1.43
N THR A 272 4.46 -22.48 -1.38
CA THR A 272 3.52 -22.51 -0.25
C THR A 272 2.41 -23.52 -0.47
N GLU A 273 1.84 -23.99 0.63
CA GLU A 273 0.54 -24.66 0.60
C GLU A 273 -0.54 -23.76 0.04
N PRO A 274 -1.59 -24.32 -0.61
CA PRO A 274 -2.79 -23.56 -0.95
C PRO A 274 -3.45 -23.02 0.31
N ALA A 275 -3.68 -21.70 0.35
CA ALA A 275 -4.27 -21.03 1.50
C ALA A 275 -5.27 -19.95 1.09
N LYS A 276 -6.08 -19.47 2.04
CA LYS A 276 -6.95 -18.30 1.83
C LYS A 276 -6.16 -17.02 1.96
N VAL A 277 -6.39 -16.09 1.03
CA VAL A 277 -5.79 -14.75 1.08
C VAL A 277 -6.30 -14.02 2.30
N THR A 278 -5.36 -13.63 3.16
CA THR A 278 -5.56 -12.74 4.31
C THR A 278 -4.58 -11.57 4.21
N LEU A 279 -4.82 -10.48 4.89
CA LEU A 279 -3.85 -9.39 4.98
C LEU A 279 -2.51 -9.88 5.56
N ALA A 280 -2.55 -10.76 6.57
CA ALA A 280 -1.35 -11.36 7.14
C ALA A 280 -0.53 -12.13 6.10
N ALA A 281 -1.18 -12.92 5.23
CA ALA A 281 -0.51 -13.64 4.14
C ALA A 281 0.05 -12.66 3.09
N GLN A 282 -0.71 -11.64 2.71
CA GLN A 282 -0.24 -10.63 1.74
C GLN A 282 0.99 -9.86 2.24
N PHE A 283 1.08 -9.59 3.55
CA PHE A 283 2.25 -8.95 4.15
C PHE A 283 3.37 -9.94 4.50
N GLY A 284 3.16 -11.25 4.36
CA GLY A 284 4.14 -12.25 4.79
C GLY A 284 4.40 -12.24 6.30
N THR A 285 3.36 -11.95 7.08
CA THR A 285 3.45 -11.96 8.54
C THR A 285 3.82 -13.38 9.02
N LYS A 286 4.69 -13.47 10.02
CA LYS A 286 5.13 -14.77 10.58
C LYS A 286 3.91 -15.66 10.91
N GLY A 287 3.97 -16.92 10.49
CA GLY A 287 2.90 -17.91 10.67
C GLY A 287 1.74 -17.82 9.66
N ALA A 288 1.77 -16.84 8.73
CA ALA A 288 0.71 -16.71 7.72
C ALA A 288 0.96 -17.52 6.43
N LEU A 289 2.17 -18.03 6.24
CA LEU A 289 2.58 -18.83 5.08
C LEU A 289 3.19 -20.14 5.56
N ALA A 290 2.76 -21.26 4.96
CA ALA A 290 3.33 -22.58 5.19
C ALA A 290 3.89 -23.12 3.87
N ALA A 291 5.07 -23.73 3.91
CA ALA A 291 5.70 -24.36 2.77
C ALA A 291 5.13 -25.75 2.51
N SER A 292 4.87 -26.08 1.25
CA SER A 292 4.69 -27.46 0.79
C SER A 292 6.01 -28.04 0.31
N ARG A 293 6.91 -27.17 -0.23
CA ARG A 293 8.19 -27.60 -0.80
C ARG A 293 9.21 -26.48 -0.73
N VAL A 294 10.44 -26.84 -0.41
CA VAL A 294 11.63 -25.98 -0.48
C VAL A 294 12.63 -26.60 -1.45
N VAL A 295 13.01 -25.88 -2.49
CA VAL A 295 13.99 -26.32 -3.49
C VAL A 295 15.25 -25.47 -3.35
N VAL A 296 16.36 -26.10 -2.99
CA VAL A 296 17.68 -25.47 -3.00
C VAL A 296 18.19 -25.44 -4.44
N LYS A 297 18.64 -24.29 -4.89
CA LYS A 297 19.26 -24.13 -6.21
C LYS A 297 20.77 -24.35 -6.10
N PRO A 298 21.38 -25.07 -7.05
CA PRO A 298 22.81 -25.23 -7.11
C PRO A 298 23.56 -23.92 -7.39
#